data_9c196bd8efe40f55507b4aa1fbc56a81
#
_entry.id   9c196bd8efe40f55507b4aa1fbc56a81
#
_cell.length_a   1.000
_cell.length_b   1.000
_cell.length_c   1.000
_cell.angle_alpha   90.00
_cell.angle_beta   90.00
_cell.angle_gamma   90.00
#
_symmetry.space_group_name_H-M   'P 1'
#
loop_
_entity.id
_entity.type
_entity.pdbx_description
1 polymer ?
#
loop_
_entity_poly.entity_id
_entity_poly.type
_entity_poly.pdbx_seq_one_letter_code
_entity_poly.pdbx_strand_id
1 'polypeptide(L)'
;PQTETVWRQATEYKVPRIVFCNKMDKIGADFFYSVESLHDRLQANAHPIQIPIGAEEDFTGIIDLIKMKAEIYTNDLGTDIQETDIPEDYLEKAQEWREKLVEAVAETDEDLMMKYLEGEEITEEELVAGIRQATINVEFFPVLAGSAFKNKGVQLMLDAVLDYLPSPLDIDAIKGIDTKTDEETTRPADDEAPFASLAFKVMTDPFVGRLTFFRVYSGVLESGSYVLNASKGKKERIGRILQMHANTRQEIDKVYSGDIAAAVGLKDTTTGDTLCALDAPVILESIEFPDPVIQVAVEPKSKADQDKMGVALQKLAEEDPSFRVETNVETGETVISGMGELQLDVLVDRMKREFKVEANVGAPQVSYRETFRAATKAEGKFVRQSGGKGQYGHVWVEFTPNEEGKGFEFENAIVGGVVPREYIPAVEKGLEDSMNNGVLAGYPLVDIKAKLYDGSYHDVDSNETAFRVAASMALKAAAKNANPVILEPMMKVTITVPEDYLGDIMGHVTSRRGRVEGMEAHGNSQIVNAMVPLAEM
;
A
#
# COMPACT_ATOMS: atom_id res chain seq x y z
N PRO A 1 -11.30 8.80 -12.31
CA PRO A 1 -11.02 7.74 -11.34
C PRO A 1 -9.69 7.96 -10.59
N GLN A 2 -8.54 8.12 -11.30
CA GLN A 2 -7.23 8.31 -10.67
C GLN A 2 -7.19 9.56 -9.79
N THR A 3 -7.71 10.68 -10.29
CA THR A 3 -7.79 11.94 -9.53
C THR A 3 -8.63 11.78 -8.26
N GLU A 4 -9.74 11.05 -8.32
CA GLU A 4 -10.61 10.79 -7.16
C GLU A 4 -9.86 10.02 -6.07
N THR A 5 -9.10 8.99 -6.45
CA THR A 5 -8.30 8.20 -5.51
C THR A 5 -7.22 9.05 -4.83
N VAL A 6 -6.43 9.79 -5.62
CA VAL A 6 -5.36 10.64 -5.08
C VAL A 6 -5.92 11.79 -4.25
N TRP A 7 -7.07 12.36 -4.66
CA TRP A 7 -7.74 13.43 -3.92
C TRP A 7 -8.20 12.97 -2.54
N ARG A 8 -8.81 11.78 -2.47
CA ARG A 8 -9.22 11.19 -1.20
C ARG A 8 -8.04 10.94 -0.26
N GLN A 9 -6.96 10.35 -0.77
CA GLN A 9 -5.73 10.14 -0.01
C GLN A 9 -5.14 11.45 0.51
N ALA A 10 -5.06 12.48 -0.35
CA ALA A 10 -4.56 13.79 0.05
C ALA A 10 -5.44 14.45 1.12
N THR A 11 -6.75 14.22 1.09
CA THR A 11 -7.68 14.73 2.12
C THR A 11 -7.52 13.98 3.44
N GLU A 12 -7.35 12.67 3.41
CA GLU A 12 -7.08 11.85 4.59
C GLU A 12 -5.84 12.31 5.35
N TYR A 13 -4.76 12.60 4.60
CA TYR A 13 -3.51 13.11 5.17
C TYR A 13 -3.48 14.63 5.34
N LYS A 14 -4.59 15.34 5.10
CA LYS A 14 -4.72 16.81 5.22
C LYS A 14 -3.64 17.57 4.44
N VAL A 15 -3.38 17.14 3.21
CA VAL A 15 -2.36 17.75 2.35
C VAL A 15 -2.94 18.96 1.62
N PRO A 16 -2.42 20.17 1.86
CA PRO A 16 -2.73 21.36 1.08
C PRO A 16 -2.36 21.18 -0.40
N ARG A 17 -3.19 21.69 -1.29
CA ARG A 17 -3.00 21.49 -2.74
C ARG A 17 -3.58 22.63 -3.55
N ILE A 18 -2.97 22.85 -4.70
CA ILE A 18 -3.49 23.70 -5.77
C ILE A 18 -3.83 22.83 -6.97
N VAL A 19 -4.75 23.28 -7.79
CA VAL A 19 -5.18 22.57 -9.01
C VAL A 19 -4.70 23.36 -10.23
N PHE A 20 -3.97 22.71 -11.14
CA PHE A 20 -3.52 23.30 -12.39
C PHE A 20 -4.19 22.59 -13.57
N CYS A 21 -5.17 23.23 -14.20
CA CYS A 21 -5.83 22.74 -15.40
C CYS A 21 -4.88 22.89 -16.59
N ASN A 22 -4.11 21.84 -16.83
CA ASN A 22 -3.07 21.80 -17.87
C ASN A 22 -3.64 21.50 -19.26
N LYS A 23 -2.83 21.69 -20.28
CA LYS A 23 -3.14 21.38 -21.67
C LYS A 23 -4.29 22.21 -22.25
N MET A 24 -4.41 23.46 -21.82
CA MET A 24 -5.43 24.39 -22.34
C MET A 24 -5.30 24.67 -23.84
N ASP A 25 -4.15 24.33 -24.44
CA ASP A 25 -3.84 24.42 -25.86
C ASP A 25 -4.32 23.22 -26.70
N LYS A 26 -4.90 22.21 -26.09
CA LYS A 26 -5.32 20.98 -26.77
C LYS A 26 -6.80 21.01 -27.15
N ILE A 27 -7.13 20.30 -28.24
CA ILE A 27 -8.51 20.11 -28.70
C ILE A 27 -9.34 19.47 -27.59
N GLY A 28 -10.52 20.05 -27.31
CA GLY A 28 -11.42 19.63 -26.25
C GLY A 28 -11.08 20.20 -24.86
N ALA A 29 -10.13 21.16 -24.78
CA ALA A 29 -9.83 21.83 -23.52
C ALA A 29 -11.01 22.71 -23.07
N ASP A 30 -11.50 22.44 -21.86
CA ASP A 30 -12.57 23.20 -21.22
C ASP A 30 -12.25 23.40 -19.73
N PHE A 31 -11.86 24.61 -19.40
CA PHE A 31 -11.49 24.98 -18.04
C PHE A 31 -12.67 24.96 -17.09
N PHE A 32 -13.80 25.51 -17.51
CA PHE A 32 -14.98 25.64 -16.65
C PHE A 32 -15.65 24.29 -16.36
N TYR A 33 -15.68 23.40 -17.34
CA TYR A 33 -16.07 22.03 -17.15
C TYR A 33 -15.13 21.28 -16.17
N SER A 34 -13.84 21.56 -16.23
CA SER A 34 -12.88 21.00 -15.28
C SER A 34 -13.14 21.47 -13.86
N VAL A 35 -13.46 22.76 -13.67
CA VAL A 35 -13.84 23.31 -12.36
C VAL A 35 -15.13 22.69 -11.84
N GLU A 36 -16.15 22.58 -12.68
CA GLU A 36 -17.42 21.92 -12.33
C GLU A 36 -17.20 20.47 -11.92
N SER A 37 -16.32 19.75 -12.63
CA SER A 37 -15.96 18.38 -12.27
C SER A 37 -15.28 18.25 -10.89
N LEU A 38 -14.55 19.26 -10.43
CA LEU A 38 -13.99 19.28 -9.07
C LEU A 38 -15.10 19.39 -8.01
N HIS A 39 -16.14 20.18 -8.28
CA HIS A 39 -17.28 20.29 -7.39
C HIS A 39 -18.12 19.02 -7.39
N ASP A 40 -18.53 18.54 -8.56
CA ASP A 40 -19.47 17.44 -8.70
C ASP A 40 -18.90 16.08 -8.26
N ARG A 41 -17.68 15.80 -8.68
CA ARG A 41 -17.07 14.47 -8.46
C ARG A 41 -16.24 14.39 -7.19
N LEU A 42 -15.58 15.48 -6.80
CA LEU A 42 -14.70 15.50 -5.64
C LEU A 42 -15.31 16.21 -4.44
N GLN A 43 -16.45 16.90 -4.63
CA GLN A 43 -17.08 17.75 -3.61
C GLN A 43 -16.08 18.75 -3.00
N ALA A 44 -15.17 19.21 -3.85
CA ALA A 44 -14.08 20.07 -3.44
C ALA A 44 -14.51 21.52 -3.43
N ASN A 45 -14.15 22.27 -2.38
CA ASN A 45 -14.28 23.74 -2.35
C ASN A 45 -13.14 24.36 -3.18
N ALA A 46 -13.17 24.10 -4.49
CA ALA A 46 -12.16 24.50 -5.45
C ALA A 46 -12.67 25.67 -6.31
N HIS A 47 -11.94 26.78 -6.28
CA HIS A 47 -12.34 27.99 -7.01
C HIS A 47 -11.18 28.56 -7.82
N PRO A 48 -11.46 29.03 -9.06
CA PRO A 48 -10.46 29.72 -9.87
C PRO A 48 -9.90 30.97 -9.19
N ILE A 49 -8.59 31.10 -9.15
CA ILE A 49 -7.90 32.33 -8.84
C ILE A 49 -7.49 33.07 -10.11
N GLN A 50 -7.67 32.41 -11.25
CA GLN A 50 -7.45 32.92 -12.58
C GLN A 50 -8.38 32.23 -13.57
N ILE A 51 -8.67 32.85 -14.70
CA ILE A 51 -9.41 32.27 -15.82
C ILE A 51 -8.62 32.39 -17.12
N PRO A 52 -8.74 31.41 -18.05
CA PRO A 52 -8.03 31.47 -19.32
C PRO A 52 -8.68 32.47 -20.30
N ILE A 53 -7.86 33.06 -21.17
CA ILE A 53 -8.31 33.80 -22.35
C ILE A 53 -8.24 32.83 -23.53
N GLY A 54 -9.43 32.41 -23.99
CA GLY A 54 -9.56 31.39 -25.03
C GLY A 54 -9.29 29.99 -24.56
N ALA A 55 -9.39 29.05 -25.47
CA ALA A 55 -9.08 27.64 -25.28
C ALA A 55 -8.55 27.06 -26.60
N GLU A 56 -7.91 25.90 -26.55
CA GLU A 56 -7.34 25.23 -27.71
C GLU A 56 -6.30 26.11 -28.43
N GLU A 57 -6.46 26.34 -29.74
CA GLU A 57 -5.55 27.21 -30.52
C GLU A 57 -5.68 28.67 -30.13
N ASP A 58 -6.84 29.09 -29.61
CA ASP A 58 -7.12 30.47 -29.18
C ASP A 58 -6.68 30.75 -27.72
N PHE A 59 -6.04 29.78 -27.05
CA PHE A 59 -5.50 30.00 -25.71
C PHE A 59 -4.28 30.93 -25.76
N THR A 60 -4.51 32.23 -25.50
CA THR A 60 -3.54 33.30 -25.66
C THR A 60 -3.07 33.96 -24.37
N GLY A 61 -3.80 33.76 -23.28
CA GLY A 61 -3.47 34.43 -22.03
C GLY A 61 -4.27 33.96 -20.85
N ILE A 62 -4.02 34.61 -19.73
CA ILE A 62 -4.63 34.30 -18.44
C ILE A 62 -5.05 35.61 -17.78
N ILE A 63 -6.25 35.63 -17.19
CA ILE A 63 -6.74 36.71 -16.36
C ILE A 63 -6.51 36.36 -14.91
N ASP A 64 -5.73 37.14 -14.19
CA ASP A 64 -5.53 37.06 -12.75
C ASP A 64 -6.72 37.72 -12.04
N LEU A 65 -7.54 36.93 -11.37
CA LEU A 65 -8.74 37.41 -10.66
C LEU A 65 -8.39 38.15 -9.36
N ILE A 66 -7.18 38.02 -8.85
CA ILE A 66 -6.73 38.68 -7.63
C ILE A 66 -6.31 40.11 -7.96
N LYS A 67 -5.44 40.27 -8.94
CA LYS A 67 -4.96 41.58 -9.42
C LYS A 67 -5.92 42.29 -10.39
N MET A 68 -6.84 41.52 -10.96
CA MET A 68 -7.70 42.01 -12.07
C MET A 68 -6.94 42.58 -13.23
N LYS A 69 -5.93 41.83 -13.66
CA LYS A 69 -5.07 42.08 -14.82
C LYS A 69 -5.01 40.84 -15.71
N ALA A 70 -4.62 41.05 -16.96
CA ALA A 70 -4.41 39.95 -17.91
C ALA A 70 -2.92 39.80 -18.24
N GLU A 71 -2.48 38.55 -18.33
CA GLU A 71 -1.17 38.17 -18.89
C GLU A 71 -1.37 37.58 -20.27
N ILE A 72 -0.82 38.25 -21.30
CA ILE A 72 -0.89 37.83 -22.69
C ILE A 72 0.46 37.27 -23.12
N TYR A 73 0.46 36.08 -23.67
CA TYR A 73 1.63 35.41 -24.21
C TYR A 73 1.76 35.76 -25.69
N THR A 74 2.83 36.46 -26.04
CA THR A 74 3.05 37.02 -27.39
C THR A 74 3.87 36.11 -28.29
N ASN A 75 4.46 35.05 -27.74
CA ASN A 75 5.21 34.05 -28.50
C ASN A 75 4.79 32.60 -28.14
N ASP A 76 5.10 31.67 -29.04
CA ASP A 76 4.78 30.24 -28.87
C ASP A 76 5.61 29.54 -27.81
N LEU A 77 6.70 30.15 -27.35
CA LEU A 77 7.58 29.58 -26.31
C LEU A 77 7.16 29.99 -24.89
N GLY A 78 6.13 30.86 -24.75
CA GLY A 78 5.66 31.36 -23.47
C GLY A 78 6.71 32.15 -22.66
N THR A 79 7.69 32.72 -23.33
CA THR A 79 8.79 33.50 -22.71
C THR A 79 8.57 34.99 -22.74
N ASP A 80 7.70 35.46 -23.62
CA ASP A 80 7.34 36.88 -23.75
C ASP A 80 5.91 37.07 -23.23
N ILE A 81 5.82 37.66 -22.04
CA ILE A 81 4.58 37.84 -21.29
C ILE A 81 4.34 39.35 -21.13
N GLN A 82 3.15 39.80 -21.51
CA GLN A 82 2.73 41.18 -21.34
C GLN A 82 1.57 41.28 -20.37
N GLU A 83 1.75 42.00 -19.27
CA GLU A 83 0.67 42.38 -18.38
C GLU A 83 -0.12 43.53 -19.01
N THR A 84 -1.44 43.35 -19.12
CA THR A 84 -2.35 44.33 -19.72
C THR A 84 -3.60 44.46 -18.87
N ASP A 85 -4.44 45.45 -19.21
CA ASP A 85 -5.81 45.47 -18.70
C ASP A 85 -6.61 44.29 -19.27
N ILE A 86 -7.64 43.87 -18.52
CA ILE A 86 -8.51 42.79 -18.98
C ILE A 86 -9.22 43.18 -20.27
N PRO A 87 -9.20 42.35 -21.33
CA PRO A 87 -9.95 42.61 -22.55
C PRO A 87 -11.44 42.85 -22.27
N GLU A 88 -12.05 43.83 -22.98
CA GLU A 88 -13.45 44.22 -22.72
C GLU A 88 -14.43 43.01 -22.77
N ASP A 89 -14.21 42.08 -23.70
CA ASP A 89 -15.03 40.90 -23.89
C ASP A 89 -14.99 39.94 -22.69
N TYR A 90 -13.96 40.04 -21.85
CA TYR A 90 -13.77 39.20 -20.65
C TYR A 90 -14.04 39.92 -19.33
N LEU A 91 -14.26 41.23 -19.35
CA LEU A 91 -14.36 42.04 -18.13
C LEU A 91 -15.54 41.60 -17.24
N GLU A 92 -16.70 41.43 -17.83
CA GLU A 92 -17.90 40.97 -17.10
C GLU A 92 -17.69 39.58 -16.49
N LYS A 93 -17.14 38.67 -17.27
CA LYS A 93 -16.81 37.31 -16.82
C LYS A 93 -15.75 37.31 -15.72
N ALA A 94 -14.73 38.12 -15.84
CA ALA A 94 -13.71 38.25 -14.80
C ALA A 94 -14.29 38.79 -13.48
N GLN A 95 -15.17 39.78 -13.56
CA GLN A 95 -15.87 40.31 -12.37
C GLN A 95 -16.76 39.27 -11.71
N GLU A 96 -17.54 38.50 -12.47
CA GLU A 96 -18.35 37.40 -11.98
C GLU A 96 -17.50 36.34 -11.23
N TRP A 97 -16.41 35.91 -11.84
CA TRP A 97 -15.55 34.89 -11.22
C TRP A 97 -14.75 35.41 -10.03
N ARG A 98 -14.36 36.70 -10.06
CA ARG A 98 -13.77 37.34 -8.87
C ARG A 98 -14.76 37.38 -7.70
N GLU A 99 -16.02 37.73 -7.95
CA GLU A 99 -17.04 37.76 -6.90
C GLU A 99 -17.23 36.37 -6.27
N LYS A 100 -17.33 35.32 -7.10
CA LYS A 100 -17.39 33.94 -6.63
C LYS A 100 -16.16 33.55 -5.80
N LEU A 101 -14.96 33.98 -6.21
CA LEU A 101 -13.73 33.75 -5.47
C LEU A 101 -13.75 34.44 -4.11
N VAL A 102 -14.11 35.71 -4.06
CA VAL A 102 -14.16 36.50 -2.83
C VAL A 102 -15.18 35.92 -1.85
N GLU A 103 -16.36 35.56 -2.33
CA GLU A 103 -17.39 34.88 -1.52
C GLU A 103 -16.88 33.57 -0.92
N ALA A 104 -16.29 32.69 -1.74
CA ALA A 104 -15.79 31.41 -1.29
C ALA A 104 -14.65 31.55 -0.25
N VAL A 105 -13.77 32.52 -0.40
CA VAL A 105 -12.71 32.79 0.59
C VAL A 105 -13.27 33.41 1.86
N ALA A 106 -14.23 34.33 1.75
CA ALA A 106 -14.89 34.93 2.90
C ALA A 106 -15.62 33.92 3.78
N GLU A 107 -16.18 32.86 3.20
CA GLU A 107 -16.82 31.76 3.95
C GLU A 107 -15.87 31.02 4.90
N THR A 108 -14.57 31.09 4.67
CA THR A 108 -13.52 30.44 5.48
C THR A 108 -12.95 31.32 6.60
N ASP A 109 -13.31 32.61 6.63
CA ASP A 109 -12.74 33.60 7.56
C ASP A 109 -13.83 34.57 8.05
N GLU A 110 -14.02 34.65 9.36
CA GLU A 110 -15.09 35.49 9.95
C GLU A 110 -14.90 36.99 9.67
N ASP A 111 -13.66 37.48 9.71
CA ASP A 111 -13.35 38.90 9.46
C ASP A 111 -13.61 39.29 8.00
N LEU A 112 -13.21 38.41 7.07
CA LEU A 112 -13.48 38.60 5.64
C LEU A 112 -14.98 38.48 5.33
N MET A 113 -15.69 37.57 6.00
CA MET A 113 -17.14 37.44 5.85
C MET A 113 -17.89 38.68 6.31
N MET A 114 -17.47 39.28 7.42
CA MET A 114 -18.07 40.54 7.90
C MET A 114 -17.87 41.67 6.89
N LYS A 115 -16.67 41.87 6.36
CA LYS A 115 -16.40 42.87 5.32
C LYS A 115 -17.20 42.62 4.06
N TYR A 116 -17.30 41.38 3.64
CA TYR A 116 -18.08 41.00 2.45
C TYR A 116 -19.57 41.34 2.61
N LEU A 117 -20.15 41.01 3.77
CA LEU A 117 -21.56 41.29 4.06
C LEU A 117 -21.85 42.78 4.23
N GLU A 118 -20.91 43.56 4.74
CA GLU A 118 -21.05 45.03 4.91
C GLU A 118 -20.77 45.77 3.59
N GLY A 119 -20.39 45.06 2.53
CA GLY A 119 -20.07 45.64 1.23
C GLY A 119 -18.77 46.44 1.19
N GLU A 120 -17.87 46.17 2.17
CA GLU A 120 -16.54 46.76 2.17
C GLU A 120 -15.64 46.06 1.16
N GLU A 121 -14.73 46.82 0.60
CA GLU A 121 -13.74 46.29 -0.36
C GLU A 121 -12.72 45.41 0.38
N ILE A 122 -12.53 44.18 -0.10
CA ILE A 122 -11.47 43.28 0.33
C ILE A 122 -10.24 43.59 -0.51
N THR A 123 -9.13 43.97 0.14
CA THR A 123 -7.88 44.32 -0.57
C THR A 123 -7.21 43.07 -1.16
N GLU A 124 -6.31 43.28 -2.11
CA GLU A 124 -5.50 42.19 -2.69
C GLU A 124 -4.75 41.42 -1.61
N GLU A 125 -4.09 42.13 -0.69
CA GLU A 125 -3.33 41.54 0.41
C GLU A 125 -4.21 40.68 1.33
N GLU A 126 -5.39 41.17 1.66
CA GLU A 126 -6.36 40.44 2.49
C GLU A 126 -6.88 39.19 1.77
N LEU A 127 -7.12 39.29 0.47
CA LEU A 127 -7.57 38.15 -0.34
C LEU A 127 -6.48 37.08 -0.45
N VAL A 128 -5.24 37.47 -0.73
CA VAL A 128 -4.09 36.55 -0.78
C VAL A 128 -3.87 35.86 0.57
N ALA A 129 -3.90 36.60 1.65
CA ALA A 129 -3.76 36.04 3.00
C ALA A 129 -4.90 35.06 3.35
N GLY A 130 -6.13 35.40 2.96
CA GLY A 130 -7.29 34.53 3.16
C GLY A 130 -7.21 33.23 2.36
N ILE A 131 -6.84 33.32 1.08
CA ILE A 131 -6.63 32.14 0.23
C ILE A 131 -5.53 31.25 0.79
N ARG A 132 -4.39 31.85 1.20
CA ARG A 132 -3.29 31.10 1.80
C ARG A 132 -3.72 30.32 3.03
N GLN A 133 -4.37 31.00 3.98
CA GLN A 133 -4.80 30.37 5.22
C GLN A 133 -5.81 29.25 4.97
N ALA A 134 -6.81 29.48 4.13
CA ALA A 134 -7.80 28.49 3.77
C ALA A 134 -7.19 27.29 3.01
N THR A 135 -6.20 27.53 2.16
CA THR A 135 -5.47 26.47 1.45
C THR A 135 -4.64 25.61 2.41
N ILE A 136 -3.92 26.24 3.34
CA ILE A 136 -3.11 25.53 4.35
C ILE A 136 -4.01 24.68 5.26
N ASN A 137 -5.19 25.20 5.62
CA ASN A 137 -6.18 24.48 6.43
C ASN A 137 -6.93 23.37 5.66
N VAL A 138 -6.69 23.23 4.36
CA VAL A 138 -7.38 22.27 3.47
C VAL A 138 -8.91 22.54 3.37
N GLU A 139 -9.29 23.79 3.50
CA GLU A 139 -10.68 24.27 3.39
C GLU A 139 -10.99 24.86 2.01
N PHE A 140 -9.95 25.21 1.26
CA PHE A 140 -10.06 25.84 -0.05
C PHE A 140 -8.96 25.32 -1.00
N PHE A 141 -9.27 25.22 -2.29
CA PHE A 141 -8.32 24.73 -3.30
C PHE A 141 -8.25 25.70 -4.47
N PRO A 142 -7.17 26.48 -4.59
CA PRO A 142 -6.99 27.39 -5.71
C PRO A 142 -6.88 26.64 -7.04
N VAL A 143 -7.60 27.10 -8.06
CA VAL A 143 -7.59 26.52 -9.41
C VAL A 143 -6.95 27.49 -10.39
N LEU A 144 -5.99 27.01 -11.15
CA LEU A 144 -5.22 27.72 -12.16
C LEU A 144 -5.37 27.05 -13.52
N ALA A 145 -5.05 27.78 -14.57
CA ALA A 145 -5.10 27.31 -15.94
C ALA A 145 -3.76 27.52 -16.65
N GLY A 146 -3.44 26.66 -17.59
CA GLY A 146 -2.26 26.84 -18.42
C GLY A 146 -1.96 25.70 -19.38
N SER A 147 -0.82 25.81 -20.02
CA SER A 147 -0.21 24.77 -20.85
C SER A 147 1.26 24.65 -20.50
N ALA A 148 1.62 23.64 -19.73
CA ALA A 148 3.01 23.44 -19.32
C ALA A 148 3.93 23.20 -20.52
N PHE A 149 3.48 22.49 -21.54
CA PHE A 149 4.25 22.23 -22.75
C PHE A 149 4.55 23.54 -23.54
N LYS A 150 3.62 24.47 -23.55
CA LYS A 150 3.77 25.80 -24.20
C LYS A 150 4.35 26.83 -23.24
N ASN A 151 4.70 26.46 -22.01
CA ASN A 151 5.15 27.39 -20.96
C ASN A 151 4.20 28.57 -20.71
N LYS A 152 2.89 28.35 -20.89
CA LYS A 152 1.85 29.35 -20.63
C LYS A 152 1.20 29.09 -19.27
N GLY A 153 1.22 30.08 -18.38
CA GLY A 153 0.68 29.98 -17.03
C GLY A 153 1.58 29.29 -16.00
N VAL A 154 2.78 28.87 -16.40
CA VAL A 154 3.71 28.16 -15.50
C VAL A 154 4.29 29.09 -14.45
N GLN A 155 4.64 30.34 -14.84
CA GLN A 155 5.18 31.34 -13.94
C GLN A 155 4.17 31.71 -12.85
N LEU A 156 2.91 31.97 -13.23
CA LEU A 156 1.82 32.19 -12.27
C LEU A 156 1.55 31.01 -11.35
N MET A 157 1.71 29.79 -11.85
CA MET A 157 1.58 28.59 -11.04
C MET A 157 2.72 28.48 -10.00
N LEU A 158 3.94 28.84 -10.38
CA LEU A 158 5.08 28.87 -9.46
C LEU A 158 4.91 29.95 -8.39
N ASP A 159 4.41 31.13 -8.78
CA ASP A 159 4.05 32.18 -7.82
C ASP A 159 2.97 31.71 -6.86
N ALA A 160 1.93 31.03 -7.35
CA ALA A 160 0.87 30.46 -6.52
C ALA A 160 1.40 29.40 -5.52
N VAL A 161 2.41 28.62 -5.88
CA VAL A 161 3.09 27.70 -4.94
C VAL A 161 3.70 28.47 -3.78
N LEU A 162 4.37 29.60 -4.05
CA LEU A 162 4.99 30.45 -3.03
C LEU A 162 3.93 31.16 -2.17
N ASP A 163 2.86 31.63 -2.80
CA ASP A 163 1.85 32.44 -2.14
C ASP A 163 0.87 31.62 -1.29
N TYR A 164 0.50 30.40 -1.71
CA TYR A 164 -0.61 29.65 -1.15
C TYR A 164 -0.27 28.31 -0.52
N LEU A 165 0.83 27.67 -0.90
CA LEU A 165 1.22 26.40 -0.28
C LEU A 165 2.09 26.61 0.97
N PRO A 166 1.99 25.72 1.97
CA PRO A 166 2.73 25.88 3.22
C PRO A 166 4.23 25.65 3.04
N SER A 167 5.02 26.43 3.75
CA SER A 167 6.41 26.10 4.03
C SER A 167 6.52 25.17 5.24
N PRO A 168 7.68 24.57 5.53
CA PRO A 168 7.88 23.79 6.76
C PRO A 168 7.59 24.54 8.04
N LEU A 169 7.60 25.88 8.01
CA LEU A 169 7.32 26.74 9.17
C LEU A 169 5.82 27.02 9.37
N ASP A 170 5.01 26.77 8.36
CA ASP A 170 3.55 26.98 8.43
C ASP A 170 2.79 25.78 8.98
N ILE A 171 3.45 24.65 9.17
CA ILE A 171 2.86 23.41 9.67
C ILE A 171 3.41 23.05 11.04
N ASP A 172 2.64 22.28 11.81
CA ASP A 172 3.06 21.82 13.12
C ASP A 172 4.34 20.97 13.06
N ALA A 173 5.11 21.00 14.16
CA ALA A 173 6.28 20.15 14.31
C ALA A 173 5.90 18.66 14.14
N ILE A 174 6.72 17.92 13.40
CA ILE A 174 6.44 16.51 13.17
C ILE A 174 6.48 15.72 14.47
N LYS A 175 5.50 14.86 14.65
CA LYS A 175 5.41 13.96 15.79
C LYS A 175 6.24 12.70 15.58
N GLY A 176 6.69 12.13 16.68
CA GLY A 176 7.41 10.87 16.68
C GLY A 176 7.43 10.26 18.07
N ILE A 177 8.03 9.09 18.19
CA ILE A 177 8.21 8.37 19.46
C ILE A 177 9.69 8.31 19.78
N ASP A 178 10.06 8.81 20.94
CA ASP A 178 11.43 8.66 21.48
C ASP A 178 11.67 7.17 21.78
N THR A 179 12.67 6.57 21.12
CA THR A 179 12.94 5.14 21.26
C THR A 179 13.58 4.75 22.61
N LYS A 180 14.00 5.72 23.42
CA LYS A 180 14.55 5.46 24.76
C LYS A 180 13.49 5.49 25.85
N THR A 181 12.50 6.38 25.72
CA THR A 181 11.46 6.60 26.73
C THR A 181 10.11 6.01 26.33
N ASP A 182 9.95 5.66 25.04
CA ASP A 182 8.68 5.22 24.43
C ASP A 182 7.54 6.26 24.57
N GLU A 183 7.93 7.54 24.70
CA GLU A 183 7.01 8.67 24.83
C GLU A 183 6.90 9.45 23.51
N GLU A 184 5.74 10.06 23.30
CA GLU A 184 5.53 10.97 22.17
C GLU A 184 6.44 12.19 22.31
N THR A 185 7.09 12.56 21.22
CA THR A 185 7.95 13.73 21.10
C THR A 185 7.70 14.43 19.76
N THR A 186 8.23 15.65 19.62
CA THR A 186 8.14 16.42 18.38
C THR A 186 9.51 16.85 17.89
N ARG A 187 9.62 17.11 16.59
CA ARG A 187 10.82 17.70 15.97
C ARG A 187 10.40 18.94 15.18
N PRO A 188 10.82 20.14 15.61
CA PRO A 188 10.50 21.39 14.91
C PRO A 188 11.34 21.54 13.63
N ALA A 189 10.82 22.30 12.68
CA ALA A 189 11.54 22.70 11.48
C ALA A 189 12.59 23.79 11.82
N ASP A 190 13.66 23.38 12.46
CA ASP A 190 14.74 24.23 12.96
C ASP A 190 16.09 23.55 12.71
N ASP A 191 17.03 24.26 12.12
CA ASP A 191 18.38 23.76 11.83
C ASP A 191 19.19 23.46 13.09
N GLU A 192 18.91 24.13 14.20
CA GLU A 192 19.59 23.92 15.49
C GLU A 192 19.01 22.76 16.30
N ALA A 193 17.85 22.23 15.87
CA ALA A 193 17.24 21.07 16.52
C ALA A 193 17.97 19.77 16.17
N PRO A 194 17.81 18.69 16.95
CA PRO A 194 18.37 17.40 16.62
C PRO A 194 17.90 16.90 15.26
N PHE A 195 18.83 16.38 14.46
CA PHE A 195 18.52 15.87 13.13
C PHE A 195 17.48 14.74 13.18
N ALA A 196 16.45 14.87 12.35
CA ALA A 196 15.47 13.84 12.10
C ALA A 196 14.96 13.94 10.66
N SER A 197 14.88 12.80 9.98
CA SER A 197 14.43 12.71 8.61
C SER A 197 13.69 11.41 8.33
N LEU A 198 12.87 11.40 7.30
CA LEU A 198 12.16 10.24 6.82
C LEU A 198 12.67 9.83 5.43
N ALA A 199 13.12 8.60 5.30
CA ALA A 199 13.44 7.98 4.02
C ALA A 199 12.12 7.59 3.33
N PHE A 200 11.70 8.33 2.31
CA PHE A 200 10.39 8.13 1.68
C PHE A 200 10.44 7.39 0.35
N LYS A 201 11.63 7.22 -0.23
CA LYS A 201 11.81 6.49 -1.48
C LYS A 201 13.22 5.92 -1.58
N VAL A 202 13.31 4.68 -2.00
CA VAL A 202 14.57 4.03 -2.38
C VAL A 202 14.49 3.68 -3.86
N MET A 203 15.57 3.90 -4.60
CA MET A 203 15.69 3.47 -5.99
C MET A 203 17.10 2.95 -6.29
N THR A 204 17.20 2.08 -7.27
CA THR A 204 18.49 1.59 -7.78
C THR A 204 18.92 2.43 -8.98
N ASP A 205 20.06 3.06 -8.86
CA ASP A 205 20.68 3.83 -9.93
C ASP A 205 21.83 3.01 -10.55
N PRO A 206 21.94 2.93 -11.89
CA PRO A 206 22.96 2.11 -12.55
C PRO A 206 24.39 2.60 -12.33
N PHE A 207 24.60 3.87 -11.93
CA PHE A 207 25.93 4.47 -11.79
C PHE A 207 26.38 4.59 -10.34
N VAL A 208 25.48 5.00 -9.44
CA VAL A 208 25.81 5.22 -8.02
C VAL A 208 25.27 4.14 -7.10
N GLY A 209 24.54 3.19 -7.65
CA GLY A 209 23.93 2.10 -6.91
C GLY A 209 22.63 2.55 -6.21
N ARG A 210 22.53 2.25 -4.93
CA ARG A 210 21.33 2.56 -4.16
C ARG A 210 21.26 4.04 -3.78
N LEU A 211 20.17 4.70 -4.17
CA LEU A 211 19.81 6.05 -3.79
C LEU A 211 18.64 6.01 -2.80
N THR A 212 18.80 6.65 -1.66
CA THR A 212 17.75 6.80 -0.66
C THR A 212 17.34 8.27 -0.59
N PHE A 213 16.12 8.57 -1.04
CA PHE A 213 15.54 9.91 -0.94
C PHE A 213 14.96 10.10 0.45
N PHE A 214 15.28 11.22 1.07
CA PHE A 214 14.82 11.55 2.41
C PHE A 214 14.42 13.01 2.52
N ARG A 215 13.44 13.30 3.37
CA ARG A 215 13.05 14.64 3.77
C ARG A 215 13.58 14.93 5.16
N VAL A 216 14.27 16.04 5.31
CA VAL A 216 14.73 16.53 6.62
C VAL A 216 13.59 17.30 7.29
N TYR A 217 13.18 16.86 8.46
CA TYR A 217 12.15 17.52 9.26
C TYR A 217 12.76 18.45 10.32
N SER A 218 13.94 18.14 10.83
CA SER A 218 14.66 18.96 11.79
C SER A 218 16.16 18.78 11.68
N GLY A 219 16.91 19.78 12.10
CA GLY A 219 18.36 19.74 12.13
C GLY A 219 19.04 19.81 10.75
N VAL A 220 20.33 19.61 10.77
CA VAL A 220 21.21 19.64 9.59
C VAL A 220 21.96 18.31 9.48
N LEU A 221 22.09 17.80 8.25
CA LEU A 221 22.90 16.62 7.95
C LEU A 221 24.09 16.99 7.08
N GLU A 222 25.28 16.53 7.47
CA GLU A 222 26.51 16.70 6.70
C GLU A 222 26.91 15.42 5.97
N SER A 223 27.41 15.57 4.75
CA SER A 223 27.99 14.48 3.98
C SER A 223 29.13 13.80 4.77
N GLY A 224 29.20 12.48 4.69
CA GLY A 224 30.19 11.68 5.41
C GLY A 224 29.88 11.42 6.89
N SER A 225 28.85 12.00 7.45
CA SER A 225 28.44 11.83 8.86
C SER A 225 27.72 10.49 9.09
N TYR A 226 27.48 10.21 10.38
CA TYR A 226 26.74 9.02 10.80
C TYR A 226 25.34 9.39 11.27
N VAL A 227 24.38 8.52 10.97
CA VAL A 227 23.00 8.61 11.43
C VAL A 227 22.57 7.29 12.07
N LEU A 228 21.53 7.38 12.90
CA LEU A 228 20.82 6.22 13.41
C LEU A 228 19.60 5.95 12.52
N ASN A 229 19.52 4.75 11.94
CA ASN A 229 18.25 4.24 11.44
C ASN A 229 17.46 3.75 12.65
N ALA A 230 16.57 4.60 13.18
CA ALA A 230 15.84 4.32 14.41
C ALA A 230 14.83 3.18 14.24
N SER A 231 14.26 3.02 13.04
CA SER A 231 13.30 1.95 12.72
C SER A 231 13.93 0.56 12.82
N LYS A 232 15.23 0.43 12.53
CA LYS A 232 15.97 -0.83 12.57
C LYS A 232 17.01 -0.91 13.69
N GLY A 233 17.21 0.17 14.45
CA GLY A 233 18.20 0.24 15.52
C GLY A 233 19.65 0.15 15.03
N LYS A 234 19.94 0.54 13.78
CA LYS A 234 21.25 0.41 13.15
C LYS A 234 21.89 1.77 12.88
N LYS A 235 23.18 1.87 13.16
CA LYS A 235 24.01 3.02 12.78
C LYS A 235 24.46 2.87 11.33
N GLU A 236 24.22 3.90 10.52
CA GLU A 236 24.64 3.93 9.11
C GLU A 236 25.47 5.18 8.82
N ARG A 237 26.29 5.11 7.80
CA ARG A 237 27.08 6.25 7.32
C ARG A 237 26.48 6.82 6.06
N ILE A 238 26.27 8.14 6.04
CA ILE A 238 25.97 8.89 4.84
C ILE A 238 27.25 9.02 4.01
N GLY A 239 27.28 8.40 2.85
CA GLY A 239 28.44 8.51 1.94
C GLY A 239 28.50 9.89 1.31
N ARG A 240 27.54 10.17 0.43
CA ARG A 240 27.37 11.46 -0.25
C ARG A 240 25.92 11.88 -0.17
N ILE A 241 25.69 13.19 -0.20
CA ILE A 241 24.37 13.79 -0.31
C ILE A 241 24.24 14.40 -1.70
N LEU A 242 23.17 14.09 -2.39
CA LEU A 242 22.90 14.56 -3.74
C LEU A 242 21.61 15.39 -3.76
N GLN A 243 21.68 16.55 -4.40
CA GLN A 243 20.51 17.26 -4.85
C GLN A 243 20.13 16.74 -6.24
N MET A 244 18.89 16.28 -6.38
CA MET A 244 18.42 15.68 -7.62
C MET A 244 17.54 16.66 -8.39
N HIS A 245 17.82 16.77 -9.68
CA HIS A 245 16.99 17.49 -10.64
C HIS A 245 16.80 16.61 -11.88
N ALA A 246 15.64 16.00 -12.01
CA ALA A 246 15.38 14.92 -12.98
C ALA A 246 16.48 13.82 -12.89
N ASN A 247 17.23 13.61 -13.95
CA ASN A 247 18.37 12.67 -13.99
C ASN A 247 19.72 13.30 -13.63
N THR A 248 19.75 14.60 -13.35
CA THR A 248 20.96 15.34 -12.99
C THR A 248 21.20 15.20 -11.48
N ARG A 249 22.44 14.91 -11.11
CA ARG A 249 22.91 14.75 -9.74
C ARG A 249 23.90 15.86 -9.44
N GLN A 250 23.63 16.61 -8.39
CA GLN A 250 24.56 17.61 -7.87
C GLN A 250 24.94 17.21 -6.46
N GLU A 251 26.23 16.99 -6.21
CA GLU A 251 26.76 16.71 -4.89
C GLU A 251 26.70 17.97 -4.01
N ILE A 252 26.20 17.83 -2.79
CA ILE A 252 26.10 18.88 -1.79
C ILE A 252 26.71 18.43 -0.47
N ASP A 253 27.28 19.37 0.28
CA ASP A 253 27.95 19.06 1.56
C ASP A 253 26.99 18.93 2.73
N LYS A 254 25.90 19.70 2.68
CA LYS A 254 24.91 19.79 3.77
C LYS A 254 23.50 19.85 3.21
N VAL A 255 22.56 19.37 4.02
CA VAL A 255 21.13 19.51 3.79
C VAL A 255 20.47 20.00 5.08
N TYR A 256 19.52 20.92 4.95
CA TYR A 256 18.90 21.68 6.02
C TYR A 256 17.47 21.22 6.31
N SER A 257 16.93 21.69 7.42
CA SER A 257 15.54 21.44 7.81
C SER A 257 14.56 21.89 6.73
N GLY A 258 13.64 21.01 6.36
CA GLY A 258 12.66 21.23 5.28
C GLY A 258 13.11 20.77 3.88
N ASP A 259 14.41 20.50 3.69
CA ASP A 259 14.94 20.07 2.40
C ASP A 259 14.63 18.59 2.08
N ILE A 260 14.67 18.29 0.80
CA ILE A 260 14.64 16.94 0.25
C ILE A 260 15.97 16.69 -0.48
N ALA A 261 16.60 15.57 -0.17
CA ALA A 261 17.85 15.16 -0.82
C ALA A 261 17.90 13.64 -1.00
N ALA A 262 18.93 13.17 -1.70
CA ALA A 262 19.21 11.75 -1.83
C ALA A 262 20.55 11.40 -1.18
N ALA A 263 20.59 10.31 -0.41
CA ALA A 263 21.81 9.78 0.18
C ALA A 263 22.33 8.58 -0.61
N VAL A 264 23.65 8.52 -0.76
CA VAL A 264 24.38 7.36 -1.28
C VAL A 264 25.12 6.69 -0.13
N GLY A 265 25.12 5.37 -0.10
CA GLY A 265 25.91 4.58 0.85
C GLY A 265 25.12 3.97 2.00
N LEU A 266 23.83 4.24 2.11
CA LEU A 266 22.94 3.56 3.05
C LEU A 266 22.69 2.12 2.58
N LYS A 267 22.91 1.14 3.45
CA LYS A 267 22.82 -0.28 3.11
C LYS A 267 21.54 -0.93 3.60
N ASP A 268 21.13 -0.60 4.81
CA ASP A 268 20.01 -1.23 5.52
C ASP A 268 18.71 -0.41 5.45
N THR A 269 18.78 0.88 5.14
CA THR A 269 17.63 1.79 5.11
C THR A 269 16.67 1.43 3.99
N THR A 270 15.38 1.31 4.30
CA THR A 270 14.29 1.07 3.36
C THR A 270 13.28 2.21 3.39
N THR A 271 12.35 2.22 2.45
CA THR A 271 11.28 3.24 2.40
C THR A 271 10.44 3.19 3.68
N GLY A 272 10.21 4.34 4.30
CA GLY A 272 9.49 4.47 5.56
C GLY A 272 10.39 4.51 6.81
N ASP A 273 11.70 4.25 6.69
CA ASP A 273 12.62 4.29 7.83
C ASP A 273 12.92 5.73 8.26
N THR A 274 13.05 5.93 9.56
CA THR A 274 13.52 7.19 10.15
C THR A 274 15.03 7.18 10.31
N LEU A 275 15.67 8.24 9.81
CA LEU A 275 17.09 8.53 10.02
C LEU A 275 17.22 9.74 10.94
N CYS A 276 17.93 9.60 12.05
CA CYS A 276 18.04 10.65 13.05
C CYS A 276 19.45 10.75 13.68
N ALA A 277 19.63 11.77 14.53
CA ALA A 277 20.85 11.92 15.30
C ALA A 277 21.03 10.74 16.29
N LEU A 278 22.29 10.31 16.48
CA LEU A 278 22.63 9.18 17.34
C LEU A 278 22.27 9.39 18.81
N ASP A 279 22.33 10.62 19.28
CA ASP A 279 22.09 11.04 20.66
C ASP A 279 20.63 11.40 20.96
N ALA A 280 19.83 11.62 19.92
CA ALA A 280 18.41 11.98 20.00
C ALA A 280 17.54 11.03 19.14
N PRO A 281 17.43 9.75 19.51
CA PRO A 281 16.71 8.76 18.71
C PRO A 281 15.21 9.02 18.74
N VAL A 282 14.61 8.99 17.55
CA VAL A 282 13.17 9.16 17.36
C VAL A 282 12.72 8.30 16.18
N ILE A 283 11.54 7.71 16.29
CA ILE A 283 10.81 7.14 15.14
C ILE A 283 9.70 8.13 14.80
N LEU A 284 9.77 8.70 13.61
CA LEU A 284 8.72 9.54 13.06
C LEU A 284 7.52 8.67 12.63
N GLU A 285 6.37 9.29 12.37
CA GLU A 285 5.22 8.56 11.83
C GLU A 285 5.65 7.71 10.64
N SER A 286 5.34 6.42 10.70
CA SER A 286 5.62 5.48 9.62
C SER A 286 4.64 5.70 8.47
N ILE A 287 5.13 5.57 7.24
CA ILE A 287 4.27 5.53 6.06
C ILE A 287 3.51 4.20 6.10
N GLU A 288 2.17 4.26 6.10
CA GLU A 288 1.34 3.07 5.93
C GLU A 288 1.23 2.75 4.44
N PHE A 289 1.74 1.58 4.07
CA PHE A 289 1.61 1.08 2.70
C PHE A 289 0.40 0.16 2.61
N PRO A 290 -0.42 0.29 1.56
CA PRO A 290 -1.54 -0.61 1.36
C PRO A 290 -1.05 -2.05 1.12
N ASP A 291 -1.82 -3.00 1.61
CA ASP A 291 -1.55 -4.41 1.34
C ASP A 291 -1.78 -4.74 -0.14
N PRO A 292 -0.94 -5.61 -0.72
CA PRO A 292 -1.12 -6.06 -2.10
C PRO A 292 -2.46 -6.73 -2.31
N VAL A 293 -3.06 -6.51 -3.49
CA VAL A 293 -4.41 -7.01 -3.81
C VAL A 293 -4.42 -8.11 -4.87
N ILE A 294 -3.36 -8.25 -5.66
CA ILE A 294 -3.23 -9.32 -6.66
C ILE A 294 -1.90 -10.05 -6.54
N GLN A 295 -1.87 -11.27 -7.03
CA GLN A 295 -0.69 -12.13 -6.98
C GLN A 295 -0.48 -12.84 -8.32
N VAL A 296 0.78 -13.02 -8.70
CA VAL A 296 1.18 -13.87 -9.82
C VAL A 296 2.38 -14.72 -9.42
N ALA A 297 2.47 -15.92 -9.97
CA ALA A 297 3.64 -16.77 -9.83
C ALA A 297 4.67 -16.41 -10.91
N VAL A 298 5.94 -16.36 -10.54
CA VAL A 298 7.05 -16.12 -11.46
C VAL A 298 8.01 -17.30 -11.42
N GLU A 299 8.37 -17.80 -12.59
CA GLU A 299 9.26 -18.94 -12.77
C GLU A 299 10.43 -18.55 -13.69
N PRO A 300 11.69 -18.71 -13.28
CA PRO A 300 12.82 -18.39 -14.14
C PRO A 300 12.85 -19.35 -15.35
N LYS A 301 13.15 -18.83 -16.54
CA LYS A 301 13.22 -19.67 -17.74
C LYS A 301 14.43 -20.60 -17.79
N SER A 302 15.48 -20.28 -17.01
CA SER A 302 16.70 -21.08 -16.91
C SER A 302 17.22 -21.13 -15.49
N LYS A 303 18.06 -22.13 -15.20
CA LYS A 303 18.75 -22.22 -13.89
C LYS A 303 19.67 -21.02 -13.63
N ALA A 304 20.26 -20.45 -14.67
CA ALA A 304 21.10 -19.24 -14.56
C ALA A 304 20.27 -17.99 -14.21
N ASP A 305 19.00 -17.96 -14.58
CA ASP A 305 18.09 -16.85 -14.24
C ASP A 305 17.58 -16.94 -12.81
N GLN A 306 17.61 -18.11 -12.17
CA GLN A 306 17.07 -18.31 -10.83
C GLN A 306 17.76 -17.43 -9.77
N ASP A 307 19.09 -17.45 -9.74
CA ASP A 307 19.87 -16.65 -8.77
C ASP A 307 19.72 -15.15 -9.05
N LYS A 308 19.74 -14.78 -10.33
CA LYS A 308 19.53 -13.39 -10.76
C LYS A 308 18.13 -12.89 -10.46
N MET A 309 17.12 -13.74 -10.60
CA MET A 309 15.72 -13.41 -10.31
C MET A 309 15.56 -13.07 -8.83
N GLY A 310 16.13 -13.85 -7.92
CA GLY A 310 16.07 -13.56 -6.49
C GLY A 310 16.66 -12.19 -6.14
N VAL A 311 17.82 -11.86 -6.70
CA VAL A 311 18.47 -10.55 -6.51
C VAL A 311 17.64 -9.41 -7.12
N ALA A 312 17.09 -9.61 -8.32
CA ALA A 312 16.25 -8.60 -8.98
C ALA A 312 14.98 -8.32 -8.20
N LEU A 313 14.27 -9.35 -7.78
CA LEU A 313 13.04 -9.23 -7.01
C LEU A 313 13.27 -8.57 -5.65
N GLN A 314 14.37 -8.90 -4.96
CA GLN A 314 14.72 -8.26 -3.71
C GLN A 314 14.94 -6.75 -3.89
N LYS A 315 15.71 -6.34 -4.91
CA LYS A 315 15.95 -4.92 -5.20
C LYS A 315 14.66 -4.18 -5.55
N LEU A 316 13.79 -4.79 -6.34
CA LEU A 316 12.50 -4.20 -6.69
C LEU A 316 11.58 -4.05 -5.46
N ALA A 317 11.58 -5.03 -4.55
CA ALA A 317 10.84 -4.94 -3.29
C ALA A 317 11.40 -3.89 -2.32
N GLU A 318 12.70 -3.60 -2.37
CA GLU A 318 13.30 -2.50 -1.61
C GLU A 318 12.89 -1.12 -2.14
N GLU A 319 12.61 -1.02 -3.44
CA GLU A 319 12.16 0.23 -4.08
C GLU A 319 10.67 0.51 -3.85
N ASP A 320 9.84 -0.53 -3.85
CA ASP A 320 8.38 -0.43 -3.76
C ASP A 320 7.84 -1.26 -2.60
N PRO A 321 7.50 -0.65 -1.46
CA PRO A 321 6.99 -1.36 -0.30
C PRO A 321 5.60 -1.99 -0.48
N SER A 322 4.84 -1.58 -1.51
CA SER A 322 3.57 -2.20 -1.87
C SER A 322 3.75 -3.50 -2.69
N PHE A 323 4.98 -3.77 -3.11
CA PHE A 323 5.37 -4.99 -3.81
C PHE A 323 5.99 -5.99 -2.84
N ARG A 324 5.44 -7.20 -2.80
CA ARG A 324 5.93 -8.29 -1.94
C ARG A 324 6.39 -9.47 -2.76
N VAL A 325 7.40 -10.15 -2.26
CA VAL A 325 7.95 -11.38 -2.86
C VAL A 325 7.96 -12.46 -1.80
N GLU A 326 7.33 -13.57 -2.07
CA GLU A 326 7.25 -14.70 -1.16
C GLU A 326 7.52 -16.00 -1.92
N THR A 327 8.17 -16.95 -1.26
CA THR A 327 8.25 -18.32 -1.77
C THR A 327 7.19 -19.16 -1.06
N ASN A 328 6.25 -19.69 -1.81
CA ASN A 328 5.26 -20.61 -1.26
C ASN A 328 5.96 -21.92 -0.86
N VAL A 329 6.00 -22.19 0.43
CA VAL A 329 6.70 -23.36 0.99
C VAL A 329 6.07 -24.67 0.53
N GLU A 330 4.79 -24.68 0.24
CA GLU A 330 4.05 -25.88 -0.16
C GLU A 330 4.22 -26.22 -1.64
N THR A 331 4.19 -25.19 -2.51
CA THR A 331 4.30 -25.37 -3.96
C THR A 331 5.71 -25.15 -4.50
N GLY A 332 6.58 -24.51 -3.72
CA GLY A 332 7.92 -24.12 -4.13
C GLY A 332 7.96 -22.94 -5.13
N GLU A 333 6.81 -22.35 -5.46
CA GLU A 333 6.71 -21.23 -6.38
C GLU A 333 7.18 -19.92 -5.74
N THR A 334 7.79 -19.07 -6.54
CA THR A 334 7.99 -17.67 -6.18
C THR A 334 6.76 -16.88 -6.60
N VAL A 335 6.08 -16.28 -5.62
CA VAL A 335 4.89 -15.47 -5.83
C VAL A 335 5.24 -14.01 -5.61
N ILE A 336 4.85 -13.16 -6.54
CA ILE A 336 4.94 -11.70 -6.42
C ILE A 336 3.54 -11.13 -6.26
N SER A 337 3.41 -10.18 -5.34
CA SER A 337 2.14 -9.56 -4.99
C SER A 337 2.23 -8.05 -5.15
N GLY A 338 1.18 -7.41 -5.65
CA GLY A 338 1.13 -5.97 -5.91
C GLY A 338 -0.28 -5.40 -5.88
N MET A 339 -0.37 -4.09 -6.12
CA MET A 339 -1.60 -3.31 -6.07
C MET A 339 -2.44 -3.40 -7.34
N GLY A 340 -1.91 -3.98 -8.41
CA GLY A 340 -2.61 -4.10 -9.68
C GLY A 340 -1.78 -4.80 -10.76
N GLU A 341 -2.45 -5.30 -11.77
CA GLU A 341 -1.86 -6.04 -12.90
C GLU A 341 -0.76 -5.22 -13.59
N LEU A 342 -1.03 -3.95 -13.87
CA LEU A 342 -0.06 -3.06 -14.52
C LEU A 342 1.23 -2.89 -13.69
N GLN A 343 1.13 -2.81 -12.36
CA GLN A 343 2.33 -2.74 -11.50
C GLN A 343 3.18 -3.99 -11.66
N LEU A 344 2.57 -5.16 -11.58
CA LEU A 344 3.28 -6.43 -11.70
C LEU A 344 3.89 -6.61 -13.09
N ASP A 345 3.18 -6.23 -14.15
CA ASP A 345 3.69 -6.26 -15.53
C ASP A 345 4.92 -5.36 -15.69
N VAL A 346 4.86 -4.13 -15.16
CA VAL A 346 6.01 -3.20 -15.18
C VAL A 346 7.20 -3.76 -14.42
N LEU A 347 6.98 -4.39 -13.27
CA LEU A 347 8.06 -4.99 -12.48
C LEU A 347 8.72 -6.19 -13.20
N VAL A 348 7.91 -7.03 -13.84
CA VAL A 348 8.41 -8.14 -14.67
C VAL A 348 9.19 -7.63 -15.88
N ASP A 349 8.71 -6.59 -16.53
CA ASP A 349 9.42 -5.94 -17.64
C ASP A 349 10.74 -5.29 -17.17
N ARG A 350 10.77 -4.67 -16.01
CA ARG A 350 11.99 -4.15 -15.38
C ARG A 350 12.99 -5.26 -15.07
N MET A 351 12.55 -6.42 -14.56
CA MET A 351 13.43 -7.58 -14.36
C MET A 351 14.14 -7.95 -15.66
N LYS A 352 13.41 -7.98 -16.77
CA LYS A 352 13.97 -8.30 -18.08
C LYS A 352 14.93 -7.22 -18.60
N ARG A 353 14.53 -5.96 -18.54
CA ARG A 353 15.30 -4.84 -19.11
C ARG A 353 16.51 -4.46 -18.28
N GLU A 354 16.35 -4.32 -16.97
CA GLU A 354 17.37 -3.80 -16.07
C GLU A 354 18.29 -4.91 -15.54
N PHE A 355 17.71 -6.06 -15.17
CA PHE A 355 18.45 -7.16 -14.53
C PHE A 355 18.80 -8.31 -15.48
N LYS A 356 18.32 -8.26 -16.74
CA LYS A 356 18.55 -9.32 -17.73
C LYS A 356 18.09 -10.70 -17.26
N VAL A 357 16.93 -10.76 -16.62
CA VAL A 357 16.28 -11.97 -16.14
C VAL A 357 15.04 -12.23 -16.97
N GLU A 358 14.90 -13.42 -17.51
CA GLU A 358 13.68 -13.88 -18.16
C GLU A 358 12.91 -14.83 -17.24
N ALA A 359 11.61 -14.55 -17.06
CA ALA A 359 10.71 -15.35 -16.27
C ALA A 359 9.39 -15.61 -17.01
N ASN A 360 8.78 -16.74 -16.72
CA ASN A 360 7.38 -17.02 -17.06
C ASN A 360 6.49 -16.49 -15.93
N VAL A 361 5.36 -15.93 -16.29
CA VAL A 361 4.37 -15.41 -15.34
C VAL A 361 3.08 -16.19 -15.51
N GLY A 362 2.48 -16.60 -14.41
CA GLY A 362 1.24 -17.37 -14.41
C GLY A 362 0.43 -17.17 -13.11
N ALA A 363 -0.76 -17.75 -13.07
CA ALA A 363 -1.55 -17.78 -11.84
C ALA A 363 -0.84 -18.65 -10.76
N PRO A 364 -0.83 -18.20 -9.49
CA PRO A 364 -0.29 -19.01 -8.40
C PRO A 364 -1.09 -20.31 -8.23
N GLN A 365 -0.42 -21.36 -7.81
CA GLN A 365 -1.12 -22.58 -7.43
C GLN A 365 -1.88 -22.36 -6.12
N VAL A 366 -3.12 -22.84 -6.10
CA VAL A 366 -3.96 -22.75 -4.91
C VAL A 366 -3.59 -23.87 -3.93
N SER A 367 -3.28 -23.48 -2.69
CA SER A 367 -3.00 -24.43 -1.61
C SER A 367 -4.30 -24.90 -0.98
N TYR A 368 -4.77 -26.06 -1.43
CA TYR A 368 -5.96 -26.69 -0.89
C TYR A 368 -5.67 -27.38 0.46
N ARG A 369 -6.73 -27.62 1.23
CA ARG A 369 -6.75 -28.42 2.46
C ARG A 369 -7.84 -29.49 2.37
N GLU A 370 -7.79 -30.44 3.27
CA GLU A 370 -8.87 -31.41 3.47
C GLU A 370 -9.39 -31.32 4.89
N THR A 371 -10.63 -31.72 5.11
CA THR A 371 -11.20 -31.88 6.46
C THR A 371 -12.30 -32.91 6.46
N PHE A 372 -12.70 -33.38 7.64
CA PHE A 372 -13.83 -34.24 7.83
C PHE A 372 -15.09 -33.45 8.17
N ARG A 373 -16.23 -33.87 7.63
CA ARG A 373 -17.54 -33.26 7.90
C ARG A 373 -18.43 -34.11 8.83
N ALA A 374 -18.05 -35.34 9.08
CA ALA A 374 -18.80 -36.26 9.95
C ALA A 374 -17.87 -36.92 10.96
N ALA A 375 -18.42 -37.16 12.14
CA ALA A 375 -17.74 -37.96 13.15
C ALA A 375 -17.75 -39.45 12.77
N THR A 376 -16.63 -40.13 13.03
CA THR A 376 -16.51 -41.56 12.76
C THR A 376 -15.53 -42.23 13.73
N LYS A 377 -15.68 -43.52 13.90
CA LYS A 377 -14.74 -44.38 14.63
C LYS A 377 -14.03 -45.29 13.64
N ALA A 378 -12.74 -45.40 13.77
CA ALA A 378 -11.94 -46.22 12.89
C ALA A 378 -10.91 -47.06 13.63
N GLU A 379 -10.69 -48.24 13.12
CA GLU A 379 -9.67 -49.17 13.59
C GLU A 379 -8.41 -49.04 12.73
N GLY A 380 -7.26 -48.98 13.38
CA GLY A 380 -5.96 -49.13 12.75
C GLY A 380 -5.24 -50.33 13.38
N LYS A 381 -4.98 -51.36 12.59
CA LYS A 381 -4.28 -52.55 13.04
C LYS A 381 -3.14 -52.90 12.11
N PHE A 382 -1.93 -52.81 12.64
CA PHE A 382 -0.71 -53.14 11.94
C PHE A 382 -0.06 -54.36 12.53
N VAL A 383 0.00 -55.43 11.75
CA VAL A 383 0.64 -56.70 12.13
C VAL A 383 1.60 -57.10 11.03
N ARG A 384 2.86 -57.30 11.36
CA ARG A 384 3.87 -57.80 10.42
C ARG A 384 4.74 -58.84 11.13
N GLN A 385 4.84 -60.03 10.57
CA GLN A 385 5.78 -61.06 10.97
C GLN A 385 6.70 -61.40 9.83
N SER A 386 8.00 -61.25 10.02
CA SER A 386 9.03 -61.61 9.06
C SER A 386 10.22 -62.17 9.82
N GLY A 387 10.28 -63.51 9.96
CA GLY A 387 11.46 -64.29 10.37
C GLY A 387 12.28 -63.72 11.55
N GLY A 388 11.67 -63.34 12.66
CA GLY A 388 12.32 -62.70 13.80
C GLY A 388 11.31 -61.98 14.69
N LYS A 389 11.73 -60.87 15.34
CA LYS A 389 10.83 -60.01 16.13
C LYS A 389 9.81 -59.38 15.21
N GLY A 390 8.51 -59.59 15.45
CA GLY A 390 7.41 -59.04 14.70
C GLY A 390 7.14 -57.57 14.99
N GLN A 391 6.12 -57.04 14.37
CA GLN A 391 5.58 -55.70 14.66
C GLN A 391 4.08 -55.80 14.90
N TYR A 392 3.59 -55.19 15.98
CA TYR A 392 2.19 -55.18 16.35
C TYR A 392 1.77 -53.83 16.91
N GLY A 393 0.80 -53.18 16.28
CA GLY A 393 0.15 -51.96 16.76
C GLY A 393 -1.34 -52.03 16.44
N HIS A 394 -2.18 -51.70 17.43
CA HIS A 394 -3.63 -51.75 17.26
C HIS A 394 -4.29 -50.64 18.06
N VAL A 395 -5.04 -49.80 17.38
CA VAL A 395 -5.71 -48.61 17.94
C VAL A 395 -7.14 -48.49 17.41
N TRP A 396 -8.02 -47.97 18.26
CA TRP A 396 -9.32 -47.46 17.90
C TRP A 396 -9.37 -45.97 18.18
N VAL A 397 -9.66 -45.17 17.17
CA VAL A 397 -9.67 -43.71 17.24
C VAL A 397 -11.04 -43.18 16.78
N GLU A 398 -11.61 -42.32 17.58
CA GLU A 398 -12.78 -41.53 17.20
C GLU A 398 -12.33 -40.19 16.62
N PHE A 399 -12.70 -39.93 15.38
CA PHE A 399 -12.42 -38.69 14.70
C PHE A 399 -13.69 -37.84 14.64
N THR A 400 -13.58 -36.59 15.05
CA THR A 400 -14.67 -35.60 14.98
C THR A 400 -14.18 -34.32 14.28
N PRO A 401 -15.04 -33.65 13.48
CA PRO A 401 -14.74 -32.32 12.99
C PRO A 401 -14.44 -31.38 14.17
N ASN A 402 -13.40 -30.58 14.04
CA ASN A 402 -13.09 -29.50 14.96
C ASN A 402 -13.63 -28.16 14.44
N GLU A 403 -13.62 -27.14 15.27
CA GLU A 403 -13.96 -25.78 14.86
C GLU A 403 -12.94 -25.26 13.85
N GLU A 404 -13.41 -24.44 12.90
CA GLU A 404 -12.57 -23.85 11.87
C GLU A 404 -11.39 -23.08 12.48
N GLY A 405 -10.17 -23.37 12.00
CA GLY A 405 -8.94 -22.75 12.47
C GLY A 405 -8.36 -23.31 13.78
N LYS A 406 -9.01 -24.26 14.43
CA LYS A 406 -8.48 -24.88 15.65
C LYS A 406 -7.37 -25.91 15.41
N GLY A 407 -7.25 -26.37 14.16
CA GLY A 407 -6.23 -27.35 13.79
C GLY A 407 -6.47 -28.73 14.36
N PHE A 408 -5.37 -29.45 14.65
CA PHE A 408 -5.41 -30.81 15.19
C PHE A 408 -5.45 -30.81 16.72
N GLU A 409 -6.38 -31.56 17.29
CA GLU A 409 -6.43 -31.84 18.72
C GLU A 409 -6.41 -33.34 18.96
N PHE A 410 -5.58 -33.78 19.93
CA PHE A 410 -5.50 -35.18 20.34
C PHE A 410 -5.99 -35.34 21.78
N GLU A 411 -6.85 -36.33 21.99
CA GLU A 411 -7.36 -36.72 23.32
C GLU A 411 -7.00 -38.17 23.59
N ASN A 412 -6.36 -38.41 24.72
CA ASN A 412 -6.12 -39.76 25.24
C ASN A 412 -7.25 -40.17 26.19
N ALA A 413 -8.05 -41.13 25.77
CA ALA A 413 -9.16 -41.70 26.56
C ALA A 413 -8.97 -43.20 26.85
N ILE A 414 -7.74 -43.69 26.84
CA ILE A 414 -7.44 -45.09 27.15
C ILE A 414 -7.73 -45.41 28.62
N VAL A 415 -8.46 -46.49 28.83
CA VAL A 415 -8.77 -47.04 30.15
C VAL A 415 -8.19 -48.46 30.26
N GLY A 416 -7.68 -48.81 31.43
CA GLY A 416 -7.19 -50.16 31.71
C GLY A 416 -5.87 -50.56 31.06
N GLY A 417 -5.15 -49.60 30.44
CA GLY A 417 -3.83 -49.83 29.85
C GLY A 417 -3.81 -50.72 28.60
N VAL A 418 -4.93 -50.80 27.87
CA VAL A 418 -5.05 -51.57 26.62
C VAL A 418 -4.08 -51.10 25.53
N VAL A 419 -3.69 -49.83 25.57
CA VAL A 419 -2.53 -49.27 24.88
C VAL A 419 -1.57 -48.77 25.95
N PRO A 420 -0.33 -49.30 26.02
CA PRO A 420 0.67 -48.83 26.99
C PRO A 420 0.96 -47.36 26.86
N ARG A 421 1.15 -46.65 27.98
CA ARG A 421 1.39 -45.20 28.03
C ARG A 421 2.56 -44.74 27.16
N GLU A 422 3.58 -45.59 27.05
CA GLU A 422 4.78 -45.31 26.26
C GLU A 422 4.52 -45.23 24.74
N TYR A 423 3.44 -45.83 24.23
CA TYR A 423 3.08 -45.83 22.82
C TYR A 423 2.04 -44.76 22.45
N ILE A 424 1.42 -44.08 23.42
CA ILE A 424 0.41 -43.05 23.17
C ILE A 424 1.01 -41.83 22.41
N PRO A 425 2.21 -41.33 22.76
CA PRO A 425 2.86 -40.31 21.97
C PRO A 425 3.16 -40.71 20.52
N ALA A 426 3.44 -41.99 20.30
CA ALA A 426 3.66 -42.53 18.96
C ALA A 426 2.36 -42.54 18.14
N VAL A 427 1.21 -42.79 18.76
CA VAL A 427 -0.10 -42.69 18.10
C VAL A 427 -0.41 -41.26 17.72
N GLU A 428 -0.23 -40.30 18.63
CA GLU A 428 -0.43 -38.86 18.36
C GLU A 428 0.46 -38.40 17.19
N LYS A 429 1.74 -38.71 17.25
CA LYS A 429 2.70 -38.36 16.19
C LYS A 429 2.37 -39.05 14.87
N GLY A 430 1.92 -40.27 14.89
CA GLY A 430 1.47 -41.00 13.70
C GLY A 430 0.26 -40.37 13.03
N LEU A 431 -0.68 -39.84 13.81
CA LEU A 431 -1.83 -39.09 13.31
C LEU A 431 -1.40 -37.76 12.71
N GLU A 432 -0.57 -36.96 13.42
CA GLU A 432 -0.03 -35.69 12.90
C GLU A 432 0.71 -35.86 11.58
N ASP A 433 1.64 -36.81 11.51
CA ASP A 433 2.41 -37.07 10.30
C ASP A 433 1.52 -37.51 9.13
N SER A 434 0.46 -38.25 9.41
CA SER A 434 -0.49 -38.72 8.39
C SER A 434 -1.42 -37.63 7.90
N MET A 435 -1.72 -36.64 8.73
CA MET A 435 -2.54 -35.49 8.33
C MET A 435 -1.86 -34.59 7.29
N ASN A 436 -0.53 -34.61 7.24
CA ASN A 436 0.21 -33.84 6.22
C ASN A 436 -0.01 -34.38 4.79
N ASN A 437 -0.44 -35.61 4.65
CA ASN A 437 -0.71 -36.28 3.38
C ASN A 437 -2.17 -36.71 3.31
N GLY A 438 -3.10 -35.85 3.09
CA GLY A 438 -4.53 -36.10 3.14
C GLY A 438 -5.06 -37.44 2.61
N VAL A 439 -6.32 -37.67 2.78
CA VAL A 439 -6.99 -38.96 2.50
C VAL A 439 -7.81 -38.95 1.21
N LEU A 440 -8.11 -37.74 0.65
CA LEU A 440 -8.95 -37.58 -0.53
C LEU A 440 -8.12 -37.27 -1.76
N ALA A 441 -7.31 -36.24 -1.71
CA ALA A 441 -6.49 -35.75 -2.84
C ALA A 441 -5.01 -35.50 -2.46
N GLY A 442 -4.62 -35.83 -1.23
CA GLY A 442 -3.24 -35.67 -0.75
C GLY A 442 -2.95 -34.31 -0.15
N TYR A 443 -3.94 -33.44 0.00
CA TYR A 443 -3.76 -32.14 0.67
C TYR A 443 -3.76 -32.29 2.19
N PRO A 444 -3.06 -31.43 2.94
CA PRO A 444 -3.05 -31.51 4.39
C PRO A 444 -4.45 -31.49 5.00
N LEU A 445 -4.72 -32.41 5.94
CA LEU A 445 -5.93 -32.42 6.75
C LEU A 445 -5.85 -31.37 7.85
N VAL A 446 -6.92 -30.63 8.07
CA VAL A 446 -7.04 -29.61 9.11
C VAL A 446 -8.34 -29.76 9.90
N ASP A 447 -8.37 -29.16 11.08
CA ASP A 447 -9.56 -29.03 11.92
C ASP A 447 -10.22 -30.38 12.26
N ILE A 448 -9.41 -31.29 12.80
CA ILE A 448 -9.81 -32.62 13.21
C ILE A 448 -9.43 -32.86 14.67
N LYS A 449 -10.37 -33.38 15.41
CA LYS A 449 -10.16 -33.89 16.78
C LYS A 449 -10.10 -35.41 16.76
N ALA A 450 -9.02 -35.98 17.29
CA ALA A 450 -8.80 -37.40 17.36
C ALA A 450 -8.78 -37.84 18.82
N LYS A 451 -9.63 -38.80 19.16
CA LYS A 451 -9.73 -39.40 20.51
C LYS A 451 -9.34 -40.87 20.44
N LEU A 452 -8.19 -41.20 21.03
CA LEU A 452 -7.76 -42.58 21.20
C LEU A 452 -8.48 -43.18 22.39
N TYR A 453 -9.37 -44.15 22.16
CA TYR A 453 -10.23 -44.68 23.22
C TYR A 453 -10.08 -46.20 23.48
N ASP A 454 -9.52 -46.96 22.53
CA ASP A 454 -9.31 -48.41 22.67
C ASP A 454 -8.14 -48.90 21.81
N GLY A 455 -7.72 -50.11 22.00
CA GLY A 455 -6.67 -50.76 21.26
C GLY A 455 -6.21 -52.06 21.91
N SER A 456 -5.10 -52.59 21.44
CA SER A 456 -4.42 -53.71 22.07
C SER A 456 -2.92 -53.69 21.73
N TYR A 457 -2.14 -54.44 22.50
CA TYR A 457 -0.71 -54.57 22.30
C TYR A 457 -0.28 -56.03 22.41
N HIS A 458 0.95 -56.30 21.98
CA HIS A 458 1.59 -57.59 22.09
C HIS A 458 2.90 -57.42 22.86
N ASP A 459 3.12 -58.21 23.90
CA ASP A 459 4.24 -58.07 24.85
C ASP A 459 5.62 -58.04 24.18
N VAL A 460 5.79 -58.73 23.05
CA VAL A 460 7.10 -58.85 22.35
C VAL A 460 7.18 -58.01 21.08
N ASP A 461 6.06 -57.92 20.34
CA ASP A 461 6.09 -57.35 18.97
C ASP A 461 5.60 -55.90 18.90
N SER A 462 5.08 -55.36 19.99
CA SER A 462 4.67 -53.96 20.04
C SER A 462 5.88 -53.01 20.14
N ASN A 463 5.84 -51.97 19.37
CA ASN A 463 6.83 -50.87 19.35
C ASN A 463 6.21 -49.58 18.86
N GLU A 464 6.93 -48.47 19.06
CA GLU A 464 6.49 -47.13 18.64
C GLU A 464 6.15 -47.04 17.15
N THR A 465 7.01 -47.60 16.28
CA THR A 465 6.80 -47.60 14.83
C THR A 465 5.52 -48.30 14.43
N ALA A 466 5.20 -49.45 15.06
CA ALA A 466 3.98 -50.20 14.79
C ALA A 466 2.72 -49.38 15.18
N PHE A 467 2.76 -48.66 16.30
CA PHE A 467 1.66 -47.79 16.72
C PHE A 467 1.53 -46.52 15.84
N ARG A 468 2.63 -45.95 15.38
CA ARG A 468 2.58 -44.86 14.39
C ARG A 468 1.90 -45.31 13.09
N VAL A 469 2.26 -46.47 12.57
CA VAL A 469 1.63 -47.06 11.38
C VAL A 469 0.17 -47.38 11.62
N ALA A 470 -0.18 -47.97 12.75
CA ALA A 470 -1.56 -48.26 13.13
C ALA A 470 -2.42 -46.99 13.20
N ALA A 471 -1.89 -45.90 13.76
CA ALA A 471 -2.55 -44.60 13.77
C ALA A 471 -2.83 -44.06 12.37
N SER A 472 -1.84 -44.14 11.48
CA SER A 472 -1.99 -43.78 10.06
C SER A 472 -3.07 -44.63 9.36
N MET A 473 -3.12 -45.91 9.64
CA MET A 473 -4.16 -46.81 9.11
C MET A 473 -5.55 -46.45 9.61
N ALA A 474 -5.70 -46.09 10.89
CA ALA A 474 -6.95 -45.62 11.45
C ALA A 474 -7.47 -44.35 10.77
N LEU A 475 -6.60 -43.36 10.54
CA LEU A 475 -6.97 -42.12 9.83
C LEU A 475 -7.44 -42.41 8.40
N LYS A 476 -6.72 -43.24 7.65
CA LYS A 476 -7.09 -43.66 6.31
C LYS A 476 -8.41 -44.42 6.26
N ALA A 477 -8.66 -45.28 7.26
CA ALA A 477 -9.92 -46.00 7.37
C ALA A 477 -11.09 -45.06 7.70
N ALA A 478 -10.86 -44.03 8.51
CA ALA A 478 -11.86 -43.02 8.83
C ALA A 478 -12.39 -42.28 7.63
N ALA A 479 -11.56 -42.05 6.60
CA ALA A 479 -11.94 -41.35 5.39
C ALA A 479 -13.18 -41.91 4.70
N LYS A 480 -13.44 -43.21 4.82
CA LYS A 480 -14.60 -43.87 4.20
C LYS A 480 -15.95 -43.40 4.76
N ASN A 481 -15.99 -43.00 6.02
CA ASN A 481 -17.22 -42.66 6.73
C ASN A 481 -17.24 -41.23 7.30
N ALA A 482 -16.12 -40.53 7.27
CA ALA A 482 -15.97 -39.19 7.82
C ALA A 482 -16.42 -38.07 6.88
N ASN A 483 -16.91 -38.40 5.69
CA ASN A 483 -17.30 -37.46 4.66
C ASN A 483 -16.20 -36.40 4.40
N PRO A 484 -15.01 -36.78 3.91
CA PRO A 484 -13.92 -35.87 3.67
C PRO A 484 -14.25 -34.90 2.52
N VAL A 485 -13.86 -33.65 2.67
CA VAL A 485 -14.04 -32.59 1.66
C VAL A 485 -12.75 -31.83 1.45
N ILE A 486 -12.61 -31.24 0.25
CA ILE A 486 -11.53 -30.32 -0.07
C ILE A 486 -11.97 -28.92 0.32
N LEU A 487 -11.10 -28.19 1.01
CA LEU A 487 -11.25 -26.80 1.36
C LEU A 487 -10.42 -25.94 0.41
N GLU A 488 -10.99 -24.84 -0.05
CA GLU A 488 -10.29 -23.81 -0.82
C GLU A 488 -10.08 -22.54 0.02
N PRO A 489 -8.97 -21.80 -0.18
CA PRO A 489 -8.73 -20.55 0.54
C PRO A 489 -9.70 -19.47 0.05
N MET A 490 -10.31 -18.78 1.01
CA MET A 490 -11.20 -17.65 0.77
C MET A 490 -10.50 -16.35 1.13
N MET A 491 -10.62 -15.34 0.26
CA MET A 491 -10.10 -14.01 0.45
C MET A 491 -11.18 -13.08 0.98
N LYS A 492 -10.86 -12.33 2.03
CA LYS A 492 -11.67 -11.20 2.47
C LYS A 492 -11.33 -10.01 1.59
N VAL A 493 -12.32 -9.50 0.88
CA VAL A 493 -12.17 -8.42 -0.10
C VAL A 493 -12.98 -7.22 0.33
N THR A 494 -12.36 -6.05 0.30
CA THR A 494 -13.04 -4.76 0.49
C THR A 494 -12.95 -3.98 -0.82
N ILE A 495 -14.09 -3.63 -1.39
CA ILE A 495 -14.19 -2.97 -2.68
C ILE A 495 -14.83 -1.59 -2.46
N THR A 496 -14.11 -0.54 -2.82
CA THR A 496 -14.64 0.82 -2.82
C THR A 496 -15.01 1.21 -4.24
N VAL A 497 -16.25 1.56 -4.49
CA VAL A 497 -16.79 1.81 -5.82
C VAL A 497 -17.79 2.98 -5.79
N PRO A 498 -17.83 3.85 -6.83
CA PRO A 498 -18.92 4.83 -6.97
C PRO A 498 -20.28 4.13 -7.00
N GLU A 499 -21.32 4.79 -6.46
CA GLU A 499 -22.65 4.23 -6.33
C GLU A 499 -23.22 3.70 -7.66
N ASP A 500 -22.94 4.39 -8.76
CA ASP A 500 -23.40 4.03 -10.11
C ASP A 500 -22.95 2.63 -10.57
N TYR A 501 -21.83 2.13 -10.05
CA TYR A 501 -21.25 0.84 -10.41
C TYR A 501 -21.51 -0.27 -9.38
N LEU A 502 -22.26 0.02 -8.33
CA LEU A 502 -22.53 -0.95 -7.27
C LEU A 502 -23.16 -2.24 -7.80
N GLY A 503 -24.13 -2.11 -8.71
CA GLY A 503 -24.80 -3.26 -9.33
C GLY A 503 -23.85 -4.18 -10.10
N ASP A 504 -22.92 -3.60 -10.84
CA ASP A 504 -21.92 -4.34 -11.60
C ASP A 504 -20.97 -5.09 -10.67
N ILE A 505 -20.51 -4.46 -9.59
CA ILE A 505 -19.65 -5.09 -8.59
C ILE A 505 -20.36 -6.25 -7.90
N MET A 506 -21.62 -6.09 -7.53
CA MET A 506 -22.41 -7.18 -6.96
C MET A 506 -22.52 -8.38 -7.90
N GLY A 507 -22.73 -8.11 -9.19
CA GLY A 507 -22.72 -9.12 -10.24
C GLY A 507 -21.36 -9.82 -10.37
N HIS A 508 -20.26 -9.07 -10.35
CA HIS A 508 -18.90 -9.59 -10.39
C HIS A 508 -18.56 -10.48 -9.20
N VAL A 509 -18.86 -10.05 -7.99
CA VAL A 509 -18.64 -10.85 -6.78
C VAL A 509 -19.39 -12.17 -6.86
N THR A 510 -20.67 -12.14 -7.29
CA THR A 510 -21.50 -13.33 -7.41
C THR A 510 -20.98 -14.28 -8.52
N SER A 511 -20.59 -13.74 -9.66
CA SER A 511 -20.05 -14.54 -10.78
C SER A 511 -18.74 -15.27 -10.41
N ARG A 512 -17.99 -14.72 -9.46
CA ARG A 512 -16.74 -15.30 -8.92
C ARG A 512 -16.97 -16.19 -7.69
N ARG A 513 -18.14 -16.73 -7.51
CA ARG A 513 -18.54 -17.55 -6.36
C ARG A 513 -18.33 -16.84 -5.01
N GLY A 514 -18.28 -15.52 -5.04
CA GLY A 514 -18.12 -14.68 -3.85
C GLY A 514 -19.44 -14.48 -3.11
N ARG A 515 -19.33 -14.14 -1.83
CA ARG A 515 -20.46 -13.82 -0.97
C ARG A 515 -20.25 -12.43 -0.37
N VAL A 516 -21.21 -11.55 -0.58
CA VAL A 516 -21.21 -10.22 0.06
C VAL A 516 -21.60 -10.37 1.53
N GLU A 517 -20.81 -9.77 2.42
CA GLU A 517 -21.01 -9.81 3.87
C GLU A 517 -21.59 -8.50 4.41
N GLY A 518 -21.29 -7.38 3.76
CA GLY A 518 -21.78 -6.07 4.17
C GLY A 518 -21.56 -4.99 3.14
N MET A 519 -22.29 -3.90 3.27
CA MET A 519 -22.14 -2.70 2.46
C MET A 519 -22.26 -1.47 3.35
N GLU A 520 -21.45 -0.46 3.09
CA GLU A 520 -21.43 0.80 3.81
C GLU A 520 -21.32 1.97 2.83
N ALA A 521 -22.11 3.01 3.04
CA ALA A 521 -22.01 4.23 2.25
C ALA A 521 -20.88 5.12 2.79
N HIS A 522 -20.05 5.63 1.89
CA HIS A 522 -18.97 6.54 2.21
C HIS A 522 -18.91 7.70 1.21
N GLY A 523 -19.58 8.81 1.53
CA GLY A 523 -19.76 9.92 0.59
C GLY A 523 -20.51 9.47 -0.66
N ASN A 524 -19.94 9.72 -1.84
CA ASN A 524 -20.48 9.29 -3.14
C ASN A 524 -20.05 7.87 -3.53
N SER A 525 -19.43 7.14 -2.62
CA SER A 525 -18.93 5.79 -2.86
C SER A 525 -19.60 4.79 -1.92
N GLN A 526 -19.62 3.54 -2.34
CA GLN A 526 -20.04 2.40 -1.53
C GLN A 526 -18.83 1.51 -1.23
N ILE A 527 -18.74 1.03 -0.02
CA ILE A 527 -17.76 0.04 0.41
C ILE A 527 -18.48 -1.31 0.49
N VAL A 528 -18.03 -2.28 -0.28
CA VAL A 528 -18.58 -3.63 -0.31
C VAL A 528 -17.56 -4.59 0.31
N ASN A 529 -17.93 -5.27 1.39
CA ASN A 529 -17.15 -6.32 2.01
C ASN A 529 -17.66 -7.68 1.53
N ALA A 530 -16.75 -8.50 1.03
CA ALA A 530 -17.09 -9.81 0.45
C ALA A 530 -16.02 -10.86 0.77
N MET A 531 -16.42 -12.13 0.71
CA MET A 531 -15.53 -13.28 0.68
C MET A 531 -15.52 -13.88 -0.71
N VAL A 532 -14.34 -14.01 -1.31
CA VAL A 532 -14.17 -14.54 -2.68
C VAL A 532 -13.10 -15.63 -2.67
N PRO A 533 -13.30 -16.77 -3.36
CA PRO A 533 -12.26 -17.79 -3.48
C PRO A 533 -10.99 -17.24 -4.13
N LEU A 534 -9.82 -17.59 -3.59
CA LEU A 534 -8.53 -17.14 -4.14
C LEU A 534 -8.37 -17.49 -5.63
N ALA A 535 -8.88 -18.64 -6.06
CA ALA A 535 -8.82 -19.07 -7.45
C ALA A 535 -9.63 -18.19 -8.42
N GLU A 536 -10.53 -17.38 -7.91
CA GLU A 536 -11.41 -16.50 -8.69
C GLU A 536 -11.03 -15.00 -8.59
N MET A 537 -9.98 -14.70 -7.82
CA MET A 537 -9.51 -13.33 -7.63
C MET A 537 -8.83 -12.74 -8.87
#